data_99dcb23036b15905c4693bd05ddfc51d
#
_entry.id   99dcb23036b15905c4693bd05ddfc51d
#
_cell.length_a   1.000
_cell.length_b   1.000
_cell.length_c   1.000
_cell.angle_alpha   90.00
_cell.angle_beta   90.00
_cell.angle_gamma   90.00
#
_symmetry.space_group_name_H-M   'P 1'
#
loop_
_entity.id
_entity.type
_entity.pdbx_description
1 polymer ?
#
loop_
_entity_poly.entity_id
_entity_poly.type
_entity_poly.pdbx_seq_one_letter_code
_entity_poly.pdbx_strand_id
1 'polypeptide(L)'
;FAALVCHGELAKRRPAPSRLTEFYLWMSLGGVLGGAFTALLAPQIFDTVLEYPIALVAACLLRPDQEVGKAGPITWWRATPLMVLLILLALPRLAGYSPGGLPLFWLLLYMIPAALLIYGCRGRPLLFAAAIGTVLLAGVYDQGSRDIAIARSFFGVNKVIAQGSGDDKALVFKHGTTKHGLQYLDPERRRTPLAYYHRKGPLGQVFQALGDRLRHVGGVGLGVGTAACYRRAGQRWTFYEIDPLVVSFARDRGYFHYLTDCAPDARMVIGDGRLSLEREARLKEAPGFDLLILDAFSSDAIPLHLVTREAIAVYLSRLAPGGLMLFHISNRHLDLRPVLADLAGDA
;
A
#
# COMPACT_ATOMS: atom_id res chain seq x y z
N PHE A 1 -5.46 3.96 -20.21
CA PHE A 1 -5.90 3.49 -21.54
C PHE A 1 -7.33 2.98 -21.50
N ALA A 2 -7.73 2.07 -20.59
CA ALA A 2 -9.12 1.58 -20.48
C ALA A 2 -10.13 2.71 -20.30
N ALA A 3 -9.85 3.69 -19.43
CA ALA A 3 -10.70 4.87 -19.25
C ALA A 3 -10.89 5.66 -20.53
N LEU A 4 -9.83 5.87 -21.33
CA LEU A 4 -9.92 6.56 -22.62
C LEU A 4 -10.82 5.82 -23.61
N VAL A 5 -10.73 4.48 -23.65
CA VAL A 5 -11.60 3.65 -24.49
C VAL A 5 -13.06 3.77 -24.06
N CYS A 6 -13.34 3.61 -22.75
CA CYS A 6 -14.70 3.73 -22.21
C CYS A 6 -15.29 5.12 -22.46
N HIS A 7 -14.55 6.21 -22.19
CA HIS A 7 -15.01 7.56 -22.47
C HIS A 7 -15.18 7.83 -23.96
N GLY A 8 -14.29 7.29 -24.81
CA GLY A 8 -14.41 7.41 -26.27
C GLY A 8 -15.68 6.74 -26.80
N GLU A 9 -16.02 5.55 -26.29
CA GLU A 9 -17.26 4.86 -26.67
C GLU A 9 -18.52 5.59 -26.16
N LEU A 10 -18.49 6.14 -24.95
CA LEU A 10 -19.56 6.99 -24.43
C LEU A 10 -19.76 8.24 -25.28
N ALA A 11 -18.67 8.91 -25.69
CA ALA A 11 -18.73 10.09 -26.54
C ALA A 11 -19.37 9.78 -27.92
N LYS A 12 -19.00 8.64 -28.52
CA LYS A 12 -19.58 8.18 -29.80
C LYS A 12 -21.09 7.86 -29.68
N ARG A 13 -21.54 7.40 -28.52
CA ARG A 13 -22.95 7.05 -28.24
C ARG A 13 -23.76 8.20 -27.69
N ARG A 14 -23.23 9.41 -27.67
CA ARG A 14 -23.93 10.59 -27.18
C ARG A 14 -25.23 10.81 -27.97
N PRO A 15 -26.40 10.87 -27.29
CA PRO A 15 -27.68 11.00 -27.94
C PRO A 15 -27.94 12.45 -28.42
N ALA A 16 -29.08 12.62 -29.11
CA ALA A 16 -29.58 13.95 -29.51
C ALA A 16 -29.79 14.87 -28.28
N PRO A 17 -29.74 16.20 -28.43
CA PRO A 17 -29.85 17.17 -27.35
C PRO A 17 -31.03 16.97 -26.40
N SER A 18 -32.16 16.48 -26.91
CA SER A 18 -33.37 16.19 -26.12
C SER A 18 -33.22 15.06 -25.08
N ARG A 19 -32.18 14.22 -25.19
CA ARG A 19 -31.92 13.11 -24.26
C ARG A 19 -30.61 13.24 -23.48
N LEU A 20 -29.95 14.38 -23.55
CA LEU A 20 -28.67 14.58 -22.88
C LEU A 20 -28.77 14.46 -21.35
N THR A 21 -29.84 14.97 -20.76
CA THR A 21 -30.07 14.87 -19.31
C THR A 21 -30.13 13.40 -18.85
N GLU A 22 -30.86 12.58 -19.58
CA GLU A 22 -30.95 11.14 -19.31
C GLU A 22 -29.58 10.45 -19.42
N PHE A 23 -28.83 10.78 -20.49
CA PHE A 23 -27.49 10.24 -20.72
C PHE A 23 -26.53 10.57 -19.58
N TYR A 24 -26.48 11.83 -19.14
CA TYR A 24 -25.61 12.24 -18.04
C TYR A 24 -26.08 11.70 -16.69
N LEU A 25 -27.38 11.50 -16.50
CA LEU A 25 -27.91 10.84 -15.30
C LEU A 25 -27.38 9.42 -15.19
N TRP A 26 -27.46 8.63 -16.28
CA TRP A 26 -26.91 7.26 -16.31
C TRP A 26 -25.40 7.23 -16.12
N MET A 27 -24.64 8.17 -16.68
CA MET A 27 -23.20 8.29 -16.44
C MET A 27 -22.90 8.57 -14.97
N SER A 28 -23.62 9.50 -14.35
CA SER A 28 -23.43 9.84 -12.95
C SER A 28 -23.79 8.67 -12.05
N LEU A 29 -24.89 7.98 -12.32
CA LEU A 29 -25.29 6.77 -11.60
C LEU A 29 -24.23 5.68 -11.70
N GLY A 30 -23.70 5.42 -12.90
CA GLY A 30 -22.62 4.48 -13.11
C GLY A 30 -21.35 4.84 -12.34
N GLY A 31 -21.00 6.13 -12.29
CA GLY A 31 -19.88 6.64 -11.48
C GLY A 31 -20.07 6.42 -9.98
N VAL A 32 -21.29 6.71 -9.47
CA VAL A 32 -21.63 6.47 -8.06
C VAL A 32 -21.57 4.99 -7.72
N LEU A 33 -22.17 4.12 -8.54
CA LEU A 33 -22.16 2.67 -8.29
C LEU A 33 -20.75 2.09 -8.36
N GLY A 34 -19.93 2.51 -9.34
CA GLY A 34 -18.53 2.10 -9.44
C GLY A 34 -17.70 2.58 -8.24
N GLY A 35 -17.88 3.84 -7.83
CA GLY A 35 -17.22 4.40 -6.66
C GLY A 35 -17.64 3.69 -5.36
N ALA A 36 -18.94 3.44 -5.16
CA ALA A 36 -19.45 2.70 -4.00
C ALA A 36 -18.92 1.26 -3.97
N PHE A 37 -18.87 0.59 -5.12
CA PHE A 37 -18.30 -0.75 -5.20
C PHE A 37 -16.83 -0.76 -4.80
N THR A 38 -16.00 0.10 -5.39
CA THR A 38 -14.55 0.10 -5.13
C THR A 38 -14.19 0.62 -3.74
N ALA A 39 -14.91 1.61 -3.21
CA ALA A 39 -14.59 2.22 -1.93
C ALA A 39 -15.20 1.49 -0.73
N LEU A 40 -16.41 0.92 -0.86
CA LEU A 40 -17.16 0.36 0.26
C LEU A 40 -17.24 -1.16 0.22
N LEU A 41 -17.53 -1.76 -0.93
CA LEU A 41 -17.78 -3.21 -1.04
C LEU A 41 -16.49 -3.99 -1.27
N ALA A 42 -15.65 -3.56 -2.21
CA ALA A 42 -14.43 -4.30 -2.56
C ALA A 42 -13.49 -4.54 -1.38
N PRO A 43 -13.23 -3.57 -0.46
CA PRO A 43 -12.41 -3.80 0.73
C PRO A 43 -12.97 -4.81 1.72
N GLN A 44 -14.28 -5.10 1.66
CA GLN A 44 -14.92 -6.09 2.53
C GLN A 44 -14.97 -7.50 1.91
N ILE A 45 -14.87 -7.58 0.58
CA ILE A 45 -14.98 -8.84 -0.17
C ILE A 45 -13.60 -9.40 -0.50
N PHE A 46 -12.62 -8.53 -0.80
CA PHE A 46 -11.31 -8.92 -1.29
C PHE A 46 -10.21 -8.49 -0.32
N ASP A 47 -9.32 -9.42 0.02
CA ASP A 47 -8.09 -9.14 0.80
C ASP A 47 -7.01 -8.43 -0.04
N THR A 48 -7.21 -8.32 -1.35
CA THR A 48 -6.33 -7.66 -2.31
C THR A 48 -7.13 -6.72 -3.20
N VAL A 49 -6.48 -6.02 -4.13
CA VAL A 49 -7.15 -5.09 -5.07
C VAL A 49 -7.72 -5.80 -6.31
N LEU A 50 -8.41 -6.93 -6.13
CA LEU A 50 -8.97 -7.74 -7.23
C LEU A 50 -10.04 -7.01 -8.05
N GLU A 51 -10.72 -6.02 -7.47
CA GLU A 51 -11.69 -5.18 -8.19
C GLU A 51 -11.06 -4.46 -9.38
N TYR A 52 -9.76 -4.15 -9.31
CA TYR A 52 -9.06 -3.49 -10.40
C TYR A 52 -8.90 -4.39 -11.64
N PRO A 53 -8.31 -5.60 -11.56
CA PRO A 53 -8.28 -6.52 -12.69
C PRO A 53 -9.67 -6.94 -13.17
N ILE A 54 -10.65 -7.10 -12.28
CA ILE A 54 -12.04 -7.41 -12.65
C ILE A 54 -12.64 -6.28 -13.51
N ALA A 55 -12.46 -5.03 -13.09
CA ALA A 55 -12.95 -3.87 -13.85
C ALA A 55 -12.27 -3.76 -15.23
N LEU A 56 -10.96 -4.06 -15.33
CA LEU A 56 -10.26 -4.08 -16.61
C LEU A 56 -10.80 -5.16 -17.56
N VAL A 57 -11.05 -6.36 -17.05
CA VAL A 57 -11.64 -7.46 -17.84
C VAL A 57 -13.07 -7.10 -18.27
N ALA A 58 -13.87 -6.53 -17.37
CA ALA A 58 -15.23 -6.07 -17.69
C ALA A 58 -15.21 -4.98 -18.78
N ALA A 59 -14.28 -4.03 -18.72
CA ALA A 59 -14.11 -3.01 -19.76
C ALA A 59 -13.75 -3.62 -21.12
N CYS A 60 -12.96 -4.70 -21.14
CA CYS A 60 -12.67 -5.43 -22.38
C CYS A 60 -13.90 -6.11 -22.98
N LEU A 61 -14.81 -6.64 -22.13
CA LEU A 61 -16.06 -7.26 -22.55
C LEU A 61 -17.05 -6.26 -23.17
N LEU A 62 -17.03 -5.01 -22.70
CA LEU A 62 -17.89 -3.92 -23.21
C LEU A 62 -17.43 -3.35 -24.55
N ARG A 63 -16.29 -3.80 -25.05
CA ARG A 63 -15.77 -3.37 -26.34
C ARG A 63 -16.72 -3.81 -27.47
N PRO A 64 -17.04 -2.94 -28.46
CA PRO A 64 -17.83 -3.34 -29.62
C PRO A 64 -17.16 -4.49 -30.37
N ASP A 65 -17.96 -5.47 -30.75
CA ASP A 65 -17.49 -6.55 -31.64
C ASP A 65 -17.25 -5.98 -33.03
N GLN A 66 -16.03 -5.99 -33.50
CA GLN A 66 -15.67 -5.51 -34.83
C GLN A 66 -16.08 -6.50 -35.94
N GLU A 67 -16.46 -7.70 -35.59
CA GLU A 67 -16.86 -8.76 -36.52
C GLU A 67 -18.38 -9.03 -36.55
N VAL A 68 -19.22 -8.12 -36.04
CA VAL A 68 -20.68 -8.24 -36.13
C VAL A 68 -21.10 -8.27 -37.60
N GLY A 69 -21.34 -9.45 -38.12
CA GLY A 69 -21.63 -9.74 -39.54
C GLY A 69 -20.74 -10.84 -40.13
N LYS A 70 -19.64 -11.19 -39.50
CA LYS A 70 -18.74 -12.32 -39.88
C LYS A 70 -18.59 -13.37 -38.79
N ALA A 71 -19.46 -13.33 -37.78
CA ALA A 71 -19.39 -14.24 -36.64
C ALA A 71 -19.90 -15.65 -37.00
N GLY A 72 -19.07 -16.41 -37.70
CA GLY A 72 -19.17 -17.86 -37.68
C GLY A 72 -18.86 -18.41 -36.28
N PRO A 73 -19.19 -19.67 -36.01
CA PRO A 73 -18.90 -20.32 -34.72
C PRO A 73 -17.45 -20.15 -34.33
N ILE A 74 -17.17 -20.08 -33.00
CA ILE A 74 -15.79 -20.05 -32.50
C ILE A 74 -15.10 -21.34 -32.92
N THR A 75 -14.36 -21.28 -34.01
CA THR A 75 -13.58 -22.42 -34.47
C THR A 75 -12.32 -22.50 -33.61
N TRP A 76 -11.90 -23.71 -33.23
CA TRP A 76 -10.78 -23.97 -32.31
C TRP A 76 -9.49 -23.22 -32.68
N TRP A 77 -9.20 -23.05 -33.98
CA TRP A 77 -8.02 -22.31 -34.46
C TRP A 77 -8.07 -20.80 -34.13
N ARG A 78 -9.23 -20.23 -33.90
CA ARG A 78 -9.39 -18.81 -33.47
C ARG A 78 -9.12 -18.63 -31.99
N ALA A 79 -9.18 -19.70 -31.19
CA ALA A 79 -8.76 -19.72 -29.79
C ALA A 79 -7.26 -20.03 -29.62
N THR A 80 -6.55 -20.39 -30.68
CA THR A 80 -5.13 -20.73 -30.65
C THR A 80 -4.27 -19.66 -29.95
N PRO A 81 -4.44 -18.32 -30.20
CA PRO A 81 -3.63 -17.32 -29.50
C PRO A 81 -3.83 -17.37 -27.98
N LEU A 82 -5.05 -17.61 -27.50
CA LEU A 82 -5.31 -17.74 -26.08
C LEU A 82 -4.69 -19.02 -25.50
N MET A 83 -4.79 -20.14 -26.21
CA MET A 83 -4.17 -21.41 -25.81
C MET A 83 -2.66 -21.28 -25.71
N VAL A 84 -2.00 -20.66 -26.71
CA VAL A 84 -0.56 -20.43 -26.71
C VAL A 84 -0.17 -19.48 -25.58
N LEU A 85 -0.96 -18.43 -25.28
CA LEU A 85 -0.75 -17.52 -24.17
C LEU A 85 -0.80 -18.27 -22.82
N LEU A 86 -1.79 -19.13 -22.63
CA LEU A 86 -1.92 -19.96 -21.43
C LEU A 86 -0.68 -20.85 -21.23
N ILE A 87 -0.23 -21.53 -22.29
CA ILE A 87 1.00 -22.36 -22.26
C ILE A 87 2.23 -21.50 -21.94
N LEU A 88 2.39 -20.36 -22.60
CA LEU A 88 3.50 -19.44 -22.41
C LEU A 88 3.60 -18.98 -20.95
N LEU A 89 2.47 -18.69 -20.32
CA LEU A 89 2.43 -18.23 -18.92
C LEU A 89 2.54 -19.37 -17.92
N ALA A 90 2.01 -20.55 -18.22
CA ALA A 90 2.03 -21.72 -17.32
C ALA A 90 3.38 -22.43 -17.29
N LEU A 91 4.03 -22.60 -18.46
CA LEU A 91 5.23 -23.41 -18.59
C LEU A 91 6.39 -22.98 -17.68
N PRO A 92 6.77 -21.71 -17.58
CA PRO A 92 7.82 -21.26 -16.67
C PRO A 92 7.48 -21.53 -15.20
N ARG A 93 6.20 -21.37 -14.83
CA ARG A 93 5.73 -21.59 -13.46
C ARG A 93 5.79 -23.06 -13.07
N LEU A 94 5.40 -23.95 -13.97
CA LEU A 94 5.53 -25.39 -13.78
C LEU A 94 7.00 -25.83 -13.66
N ALA A 95 7.92 -25.12 -14.33
CA ALA A 95 9.37 -25.33 -14.22
C ALA A 95 10.00 -24.65 -12.98
N GLY A 96 9.18 -24.03 -12.08
CA GLY A 96 9.67 -23.38 -10.87
C GLY A 96 10.27 -21.98 -11.08
N TYR A 97 10.15 -21.41 -12.29
CA TYR A 97 10.60 -20.05 -12.56
C TYR A 97 9.50 -19.04 -12.24
N SER A 98 9.84 -17.99 -11.47
CA SER A 98 8.95 -16.85 -11.26
C SER A 98 9.41 -15.65 -12.10
N PRO A 99 8.49 -14.93 -12.77
CA PRO A 99 8.84 -13.77 -13.61
C PRO A 99 9.64 -12.69 -12.90
N GLY A 100 9.44 -12.51 -11.60
CA GLY A 100 10.14 -11.51 -10.79
C GLY A 100 11.63 -11.79 -10.56
N GLY A 101 12.12 -12.97 -10.91
CA GLY A 101 13.55 -13.33 -10.84
C GLY A 101 14.25 -13.41 -12.20
N LEU A 102 13.53 -13.17 -13.31
CA LEU A 102 14.10 -13.28 -14.65
C LEU A 102 14.85 -12.00 -15.02
N PRO A 103 16.05 -12.12 -15.68
CA PRO A 103 16.72 -11.00 -16.30
C PRO A 103 15.79 -10.26 -17.27
N LEU A 104 16.03 -8.97 -17.47
CA LEU A 104 15.23 -8.12 -18.38
C LEU A 104 15.04 -8.74 -19.77
N PHE A 105 16.07 -9.39 -20.29
CA PHE A 105 16.00 -10.11 -21.57
C PHE A 105 14.90 -11.17 -21.60
N TRP A 106 14.80 -12.00 -20.56
CA TRP A 106 13.77 -13.03 -20.46
C TRP A 106 12.37 -12.43 -20.27
N LEU A 107 12.27 -11.33 -19.50
CA LEU A 107 11.01 -10.60 -19.37
C LEU A 107 10.50 -10.10 -20.73
N LEU A 108 11.37 -9.51 -21.53
CA LEU A 108 11.03 -9.07 -22.90
C LEU A 108 10.68 -10.25 -23.82
N LEU A 109 11.39 -11.36 -23.73
CA LEU A 109 11.12 -12.56 -24.50
C LEU A 109 9.72 -13.14 -24.23
N TYR A 110 9.20 -13.00 -23.00
CA TYR A 110 7.83 -13.42 -22.67
C TYR A 110 6.79 -12.34 -22.95
N MET A 111 7.08 -11.08 -22.62
CA MET A 111 6.12 -9.99 -22.73
C MET A 111 5.77 -9.66 -24.19
N ILE A 112 6.75 -9.72 -25.11
CA ILE A 112 6.49 -9.42 -26.52
C ILE A 112 5.57 -10.48 -27.16
N PRO A 113 5.82 -11.79 -27.07
CA PRO A 113 4.88 -12.79 -27.56
C PRO A 113 3.50 -12.70 -26.89
N ALA A 114 3.44 -12.47 -25.57
CA ALA A 114 2.17 -12.31 -24.87
C ALA A 114 1.38 -11.12 -25.42
N ALA A 115 2.02 -9.98 -25.67
CA ALA A 115 1.37 -8.81 -26.26
C ALA A 115 0.86 -9.08 -27.68
N LEU A 116 1.63 -9.79 -28.49
CA LEU A 116 1.22 -10.19 -29.83
C LEU A 116 0.03 -11.15 -29.82
N LEU A 117 0.04 -12.11 -28.91
CA LEU A 117 -1.07 -13.07 -28.73
C LEU A 117 -2.36 -12.36 -28.26
N ILE A 118 -2.26 -11.44 -27.30
CA ILE A 118 -3.36 -10.59 -26.86
C ILE A 118 -3.88 -9.76 -28.03
N TYR A 119 -2.99 -9.16 -28.81
CA TYR A 119 -3.36 -8.38 -29.99
C TYR A 119 -4.07 -9.26 -31.05
N GLY A 120 -3.67 -10.53 -31.20
CA GLY A 120 -4.35 -11.51 -32.03
C GLY A 120 -5.81 -11.76 -31.62
N CYS A 121 -6.14 -11.60 -30.35
CA CYS A 121 -7.50 -11.75 -29.82
C CYS A 121 -8.37 -10.50 -29.97
N ARG A 122 -7.83 -9.37 -30.46
CA ARG A 122 -8.48 -8.04 -30.43
C ARG A 122 -9.82 -7.96 -31.19
N GLY A 123 -10.05 -8.84 -32.18
CA GLY A 123 -11.28 -8.83 -33.00
C GLY A 123 -12.52 -9.34 -32.25
N ARG A 124 -12.34 -10.03 -31.11
CA ARG A 124 -13.44 -10.64 -30.33
C ARG A 124 -13.36 -10.27 -28.86
N PRO A 125 -14.35 -9.54 -28.33
CA PRO A 125 -14.32 -9.04 -26.95
C PRO A 125 -14.09 -10.15 -25.92
N LEU A 126 -14.76 -11.31 -26.07
CA LEU A 126 -14.62 -12.43 -25.14
C LEU A 126 -13.19 -13.02 -25.11
N LEU A 127 -12.58 -13.26 -26.28
CA LEU A 127 -11.22 -13.81 -26.35
C LEU A 127 -10.20 -12.78 -25.85
N PHE A 128 -10.41 -11.50 -26.18
CA PHE A 128 -9.55 -10.42 -25.71
C PHE A 128 -9.62 -10.25 -24.19
N ALA A 129 -10.82 -10.25 -23.62
CA ALA A 129 -11.04 -10.19 -22.18
C ALA A 129 -10.42 -11.40 -21.47
N ALA A 130 -10.60 -12.62 -22.03
CA ALA A 130 -9.98 -13.83 -21.49
C ALA A 130 -8.46 -13.76 -21.52
N ALA A 131 -7.87 -13.26 -22.62
CA ALA A 131 -6.41 -13.12 -22.74
C ALA A 131 -5.86 -12.09 -21.70
N ILE A 132 -6.49 -10.94 -21.56
CA ILE A 132 -6.15 -9.95 -20.53
C ILE A 132 -6.33 -10.55 -19.13
N GLY A 133 -7.47 -11.21 -18.87
CA GLY A 133 -7.75 -11.87 -17.59
C GLY A 133 -6.71 -12.91 -17.22
N THR A 134 -6.25 -13.71 -18.18
CA THR A 134 -5.19 -14.70 -17.97
C THR A 134 -3.88 -14.06 -17.49
N VAL A 135 -3.45 -12.96 -18.13
CA VAL A 135 -2.23 -12.25 -17.72
C VAL A 135 -2.36 -11.64 -16.34
N LEU A 136 -3.51 -11.01 -16.05
CA LEU A 136 -3.77 -10.40 -14.75
C LEU A 136 -3.85 -11.44 -13.63
N LEU A 137 -4.53 -12.56 -13.85
CA LEU A 137 -4.60 -13.68 -12.89
C LEU A 137 -3.22 -14.30 -12.64
N ALA A 138 -2.41 -14.46 -13.69
CA ALA A 138 -1.06 -14.94 -13.55
C ALA A 138 -0.21 -14.00 -12.66
N GLY A 139 -0.36 -12.68 -12.83
CA GLY A 139 0.32 -11.69 -11.97
C GLY A 139 -0.15 -11.71 -10.52
N VAL A 140 -1.45 -11.88 -10.27
CA VAL A 140 -2.01 -12.02 -8.93
C VAL A 140 -1.49 -13.28 -8.24
N TYR A 141 -1.47 -14.40 -8.96
CA TYR A 141 -0.95 -15.67 -8.44
C TYR A 141 0.53 -15.58 -8.05
N ASP A 142 1.38 -15.00 -8.90
CA ASP A 142 2.81 -14.84 -8.63
C ASP A 142 3.09 -13.97 -7.41
N GLN A 143 2.27 -12.95 -7.17
CA GLN A 143 2.39 -12.12 -5.97
C GLN A 143 1.96 -12.89 -4.72
N GLY A 144 0.80 -13.55 -4.76
CA GLY A 144 0.24 -14.26 -3.62
C GLY A 144 1.08 -15.45 -3.15
N SER A 145 1.80 -16.12 -4.05
CA SER A 145 2.64 -17.29 -3.71
C SER A 145 3.83 -16.97 -2.79
N ARG A 146 4.20 -15.70 -2.62
CA ARG A 146 5.30 -15.24 -1.76
C ARG A 146 4.82 -14.61 -0.45
N ASP A 147 3.53 -14.37 -0.33
CA ASP A 147 2.95 -13.67 0.81
C ASP A 147 2.67 -14.69 1.93
N ILE A 148 3.25 -14.45 3.12
CA ILE A 148 2.98 -15.25 4.34
C ILE A 148 1.61 -14.88 4.89
N ALA A 149 1.27 -13.59 4.84
CA ALA A 149 -0.01 -13.08 5.24
C ALA A 149 -0.41 -11.88 4.39
N ILE A 150 -1.71 -11.81 4.10
CA ILE A 150 -2.33 -10.68 3.43
C ILE A 150 -3.58 -10.32 4.22
N ALA A 151 -3.82 -9.03 4.40
CA ALA A 151 -5.10 -8.52 4.87
C ALA A 151 -5.30 -7.10 4.38
N ARG A 152 -6.54 -6.71 4.20
CA ARG A 152 -6.94 -5.40 3.69
C ARG A 152 -7.75 -4.65 4.73
N SER A 153 -7.46 -3.37 4.86
CA SER A 153 -8.28 -2.40 5.60
C SER A 153 -8.78 -1.31 4.66
N PHE A 154 -9.51 -0.34 5.19
CA PHE A 154 -9.87 0.88 4.47
C PHE A 154 -8.63 1.64 3.96
N PHE A 155 -7.50 1.55 4.70
CA PHE A 155 -6.27 2.28 4.38
C PHE A 155 -5.41 1.59 3.32
N GLY A 156 -5.68 0.34 2.99
CA GLY A 156 -4.98 -0.40 1.93
C GLY A 156 -4.72 -1.86 2.24
N VAL A 157 -3.85 -2.47 1.43
CA VAL A 157 -3.48 -3.87 1.54
C VAL A 157 -2.15 -4.00 2.28
N ASN A 158 -2.20 -4.70 3.40
CA ASN A 158 -1.04 -5.02 4.22
C ASN A 158 -0.58 -6.45 3.96
N LYS A 159 0.73 -6.65 3.82
CA LYS A 159 1.36 -7.94 3.49
C LYS A 159 2.56 -8.22 4.36
N VAL A 160 2.74 -9.48 4.70
CA VAL A 160 3.96 -10.00 5.32
C VAL A 160 4.61 -10.98 4.35
N ILE A 161 5.87 -10.75 4.04
CA ILE A 161 6.66 -11.63 3.16
C ILE A 161 7.96 -12.03 3.86
N ALA A 162 8.50 -13.21 3.54
CA ALA A 162 9.88 -13.56 3.92
C ALA A 162 10.87 -12.99 2.91
N GLN A 163 12.01 -12.51 3.41
CA GLN A 163 13.13 -12.04 2.60
C GLN A 163 14.44 -12.52 3.21
N GLY A 164 15.47 -12.74 2.36
CA GLY A 164 16.77 -13.23 2.80
C GLY A 164 16.84 -14.74 2.94
N SER A 165 17.99 -15.25 3.36
CA SER A 165 18.28 -16.66 3.55
C SER A 165 19.22 -16.86 4.75
N GLY A 166 19.23 -18.06 5.32
CA GLY A 166 20.05 -18.36 6.50
C GLY A 166 19.77 -17.41 7.65
N ASP A 167 20.81 -16.92 8.31
CA ASP A 167 20.73 -16.04 9.48
C ASP A 167 20.20 -14.64 9.15
N ASP A 168 20.22 -14.23 7.89
CA ASP A 168 19.66 -12.94 7.44
C ASP A 168 18.21 -13.04 6.99
N LYS A 169 17.54 -14.16 7.26
CA LYS A 169 16.12 -14.33 6.99
C LYS A 169 15.30 -13.39 7.87
N ALA A 170 14.45 -12.59 7.24
CA ALA A 170 13.63 -11.59 7.90
C ALA A 170 12.19 -11.60 7.36
N LEU A 171 11.25 -11.22 8.21
CA LEU A 171 9.91 -10.83 7.78
C LEU A 171 9.90 -9.35 7.40
N VAL A 172 9.24 -9.07 6.30
CA VAL A 172 9.06 -7.70 5.77
C VAL A 172 7.59 -7.36 5.76
N PHE A 173 7.23 -6.25 6.38
CA PHE A 173 5.90 -5.69 6.32
C PHE A 173 5.80 -4.70 5.17
N LYS A 174 4.81 -4.89 4.31
CA LYS A 174 4.52 -4.01 3.18
C LYS A 174 3.10 -3.48 3.27
N HIS A 175 2.95 -2.19 2.96
CA HIS A 175 1.67 -1.56 2.68
C HIS A 175 1.65 -1.17 1.19
N GLY A 176 0.79 -1.81 0.41
CA GLY A 176 0.87 -1.75 -1.04
C GLY A 176 2.21 -2.28 -1.57
N THR A 177 3.01 -1.41 -2.19
CA THR A 177 4.35 -1.73 -2.72
C THR A 177 5.48 -1.31 -1.78
N THR A 178 5.21 -0.51 -0.76
CA THR A 178 6.19 0.13 0.12
C THR A 178 6.50 -0.74 1.33
N LYS A 179 7.78 -0.82 1.70
CA LYS A 179 8.24 -1.51 2.90
C LYS A 179 8.13 -0.55 4.09
N HIS A 180 7.34 -0.92 5.10
CA HIS A 180 7.17 -0.14 6.33
C HIS A 180 7.88 -0.73 7.54
N GLY A 181 8.61 -1.82 7.37
CA GLY A 181 9.42 -2.42 8.41
C GLY A 181 9.86 -3.81 8.06
N LEU A 182 10.87 -4.29 8.77
CA LEU A 182 11.35 -5.65 8.68
C LEU A 182 11.95 -6.07 10.02
N GLN A 183 11.95 -7.37 10.29
CA GLN A 183 12.49 -7.96 11.52
C GLN A 183 13.16 -9.28 11.20
N TYR A 184 14.36 -9.51 11.77
CA TYR A 184 14.99 -10.83 11.70
C TYR A 184 14.13 -11.90 12.36
N LEU A 185 14.10 -13.08 11.77
CA LEU A 185 13.46 -14.27 12.36
C LEU A 185 14.28 -14.87 13.50
N ASP A 186 15.59 -14.66 13.50
CA ASP A 186 16.50 -15.10 14.55
C ASP A 186 16.13 -14.44 15.89
N PRO A 187 15.81 -15.21 16.95
CA PRO A 187 15.44 -14.71 18.26
C PRO A 187 16.49 -13.80 18.92
N GLU A 188 17.78 -14.04 18.66
CA GLU A 188 18.87 -13.23 19.24
C GLU A 188 18.98 -11.87 18.56
N ARG A 189 18.62 -11.80 17.28
CA ARG A 189 18.72 -10.61 16.45
C ARG A 189 17.39 -9.86 16.27
N ARG A 190 16.27 -10.43 16.65
CA ARG A 190 14.94 -9.87 16.36
C ARG A 190 14.63 -8.53 17.04
N ARG A 191 15.43 -8.14 18.06
CA ARG A 191 15.37 -6.81 18.70
C ARG A 191 16.22 -5.76 17.99
N THR A 192 16.95 -6.13 16.94
CA THR A 192 17.80 -5.20 16.19
C THR A 192 16.95 -4.31 15.29
N PRO A 193 16.94 -2.98 15.50
CA PRO A 193 16.24 -2.06 14.60
C PRO A 193 16.88 -2.09 13.21
N LEU A 194 16.03 -2.27 12.18
CA LEU A 194 16.47 -2.43 10.80
C LEU A 194 15.94 -1.29 9.92
N ALA A 195 16.32 -1.30 8.64
CA ALA A 195 15.98 -0.28 7.65
C ALA A 195 16.39 1.14 8.11
N TYR A 196 15.57 2.13 7.91
CA TYR A 196 15.80 3.51 8.30
C TYR A 196 15.80 3.72 9.83
N TYR A 197 15.35 2.73 10.60
CA TYR A 197 15.46 2.71 12.06
C TYR A 197 16.80 2.18 12.58
N HIS A 198 17.74 1.81 11.71
CA HIS A 198 19.03 1.25 12.13
C HIS A 198 19.78 2.16 13.12
N ARG A 199 20.49 1.56 14.08
CA ARG A 199 21.16 2.30 15.17
C ARG A 199 22.14 3.39 14.72
N LYS A 200 22.73 3.25 13.52
CA LYS A 200 23.62 4.26 12.91
C LYS A 200 22.82 5.29 12.07
N GLY A 201 21.52 5.11 11.90
CA GLY A 201 20.65 6.05 11.19
C GLY A 201 20.24 7.24 12.05
N PRO A 202 19.51 8.22 11.49
CA PRO A 202 19.12 9.46 12.18
C PRO A 202 18.40 9.21 13.50
N LEU A 203 17.42 8.31 13.53
CA LEU A 203 16.69 7.96 14.76
C LEU A 203 17.63 7.37 15.81
N GLY A 204 18.54 6.47 15.41
CA GLY A 204 19.53 5.86 16.30
C GLY A 204 20.45 6.89 16.92
N GLN A 205 20.90 7.87 16.15
CA GLN A 205 21.73 8.97 16.63
C GLN A 205 21.00 9.86 17.66
N VAL A 206 19.71 10.16 17.43
CA VAL A 206 18.87 10.89 18.39
C VAL A 206 18.77 10.13 19.72
N PHE A 207 18.48 8.84 19.68
CA PHE A 207 18.41 8.03 20.91
C PHE A 207 19.76 7.81 21.58
N GLN A 208 20.85 7.80 20.82
CA GLN A 208 22.20 7.76 21.39
C GLN A 208 22.53 9.06 22.15
N ALA A 209 22.16 10.21 21.58
CA ALA A 209 22.47 11.51 22.17
C ALA A 209 21.54 11.88 23.33
N LEU A 210 20.25 11.57 23.24
CA LEU A 210 19.21 12.10 24.12
C LEU A 210 18.50 11.02 24.95
N GLY A 211 18.71 9.74 24.66
CA GLY A 211 17.89 8.66 25.20
C GLY A 211 17.76 8.64 26.73
N ASP A 212 18.79 9.04 27.47
CA ASP A 212 18.76 9.09 28.94
C ASP A 212 17.92 10.26 29.51
N ARG A 213 17.69 11.29 28.69
CA ARG A 213 16.87 12.46 29.06
C ARG A 213 15.38 12.27 28.79
N LEU A 214 15.05 11.35 27.86
CA LEU A 214 13.68 11.12 27.46
C LEU A 214 12.93 10.32 28.53
N ARG A 215 11.75 10.76 28.93
CA ARG A 215 10.84 10.09 29.85
C ARG A 215 9.56 9.65 29.17
N HIS A 216 9.06 10.47 28.23
CA HIS A 216 7.87 10.18 27.46
C HIS A 216 8.12 10.37 25.98
N VAL A 217 7.99 9.29 25.21
CA VAL A 217 8.19 9.26 23.75
C VAL A 217 6.87 8.96 23.06
N GLY A 218 6.50 9.79 22.09
CA GLY A 218 5.36 9.60 21.21
C GLY A 218 5.80 9.21 19.80
N GLY A 219 5.06 8.32 19.17
CA GLY A 219 5.21 7.96 17.76
C GLY A 219 3.88 8.12 17.02
N VAL A 220 3.84 8.93 15.98
CA VAL A 220 2.73 9.01 15.03
C VAL A 220 3.09 8.15 13.84
N GLY A 221 2.36 7.04 13.65
CA GLY A 221 2.73 5.91 12.82
C GLY A 221 3.44 4.82 13.64
N LEU A 222 3.08 3.58 13.39
CA LEU A 222 3.61 2.42 14.11
C LEU A 222 4.53 1.55 13.25
N GLY A 223 4.12 1.28 12.01
CA GLY A 223 4.74 0.27 11.17
C GLY A 223 4.73 -1.09 11.86
N VAL A 224 5.90 -1.73 12.00
CA VAL A 224 6.04 -2.98 12.77
C VAL A 224 6.49 -2.75 14.22
N GLY A 225 6.52 -1.49 14.68
CA GLY A 225 6.93 -1.14 16.05
C GLY A 225 8.45 -1.08 16.26
N THR A 226 9.25 -0.97 15.22
CA THR A 226 10.72 -1.01 15.30
C THR A 226 11.30 0.04 16.25
N ALA A 227 10.72 1.26 16.26
CA ALA A 227 11.15 2.33 17.16
C ALA A 227 11.09 1.96 18.64
N ALA A 228 10.19 1.04 19.03
CA ALA A 228 10.04 0.58 20.40
C ALA A 228 11.34 0.02 20.99
N CYS A 229 12.24 -0.55 20.17
CA CYS A 229 13.49 -1.13 20.66
C CYS A 229 14.61 -0.09 20.96
N TYR A 230 14.28 1.19 20.90
CA TYR A 230 15.08 2.26 21.49
C TYR A 230 14.68 2.58 22.93
N ARG A 231 13.59 2.01 23.41
CA ARG A 231 13.09 2.24 24.76
C ARG A 231 14.12 1.87 25.81
N ARG A 232 14.25 2.74 26.82
CA ARG A 232 15.05 2.50 28.03
C ARG A 232 14.15 2.33 29.24
N ALA A 233 14.69 1.74 30.31
CA ALA A 233 13.94 1.53 31.54
C ALA A 233 13.36 2.85 32.08
N GLY A 234 12.12 2.82 32.56
CA GLY A 234 11.41 3.97 33.10
C GLY A 234 10.80 4.92 32.07
N GLN A 235 11.01 4.68 30.78
CA GLN A 235 10.38 5.49 29.72
C GLN A 235 8.95 5.01 29.44
N ARG A 236 8.04 5.96 29.23
CA ARG A 236 6.70 5.72 28.71
C ARG A 236 6.68 5.94 27.21
N TRP A 237 6.01 5.04 26.49
CA TRP A 237 5.86 5.13 25.03
C TRP A 237 4.39 5.13 24.65
N THR A 238 4.01 6.00 23.73
CA THR A 238 2.67 6.08 23.16
C THR A 238 2.77 6.07 21.64
N PHE A 239 2.04 5.18 20.98
CA PHE A 239 1.95 5.15 19.53
C PHE A 239 0.54 5.50 19.09
N TYR A 240 0.43 6.33 18.07
CA TYR A 240 -0.81 6.69 17.38
C TYR A 240 -0.80 6.02 16.02
N GLU A 241 -1.74 5.13 15.77
CA GLU A 241 -1.83 4.38 14.52
C GLU A 241 -3.27 4.44 14.00
N ILE A 242 -3.42 4.85 12.74
CA ILE A 242 -4.74 5.04 12.15
C ILE A 242 -5.39 3.70 11.77
N ASP A 243 -4.58 2.70 11.42
CA ASP A 243 -5.06 1.40 10.95
C ASP A 243 -4.93 0.34 12.06
N PRO A 244 -6.05 -0.11 12.67
CA PRO A 244 -6.03 -1.17 13.66
C PRO A 244 -5.45 -2.48 13.12
N LEU A 245 -5.48 -2.68 11.80
CA LEU A 245 -4.89 -3.84 11.16
C LEU A 245 -3.36 -3.82 11.27
N VAL A 246 -2.72 -2.65 11.15
CA VAL A 246 -1.27 -2.48 11.36
C VAL A 246 -0.90 -2.85 12.79
N VAL A 247 -1.66 -2.40 13.79
CA VAL A 247 -1.44 -2.79 15.20
C VAL A 247 -1.56 -4.29 15.38
N SER A 248 -2.56 -4.91 14.75
CA SER A 248 -2.75 -6.36 14.80
C SER A 248 -1.54 -7.12 14.23
N PHE A 249 -0.97 -6.69 13.10
CA PHE A 249 0.25 -7.27 12.53
C PHE A 249 1.46 -7.06 13.43
N ALA A 250 1.61 -5.86 14.01
CA ALA A 250 2.77 -5.49 14.82
C ALA A 250 2.79 -6.16 16.20
N ARG A 251 1.62 -6.60 16.73
CA ARG A 251 1.51 -7.10 18.10
C ARG A 251 0.80 -8.44 18.23
N ASP A 252 -0.39 -8.56 17.63
CA ASP A 252 -1.33 -9.63 18.03
C ASP A 252 -1.16 -10.91 17.20
N ARG A 253 -0.71 -10.82 15.94
CA ARG A 253 -0.63 -11.96 15.02
C ARG A 253 0.65 -12.78 15.09
N GLY A 254 1.61 -12.38 15.93
CA GLY A 254 2.86 -13.12 16.12
C GLY A 254 3.86 -13.07 14.96
N TYR A 255 3.66 -12.17 13.98
CA TYR A 255 4.63 -11.99 12.91
C TYR A 255 5.81 -11.12 13.32
N PHE A 256 5.54 -10.08 14.11
CA PHE A 256 6.55 -9.13 14.59
C PHE A 256 6.57 -9.10 16.12
N HIS A 257 7.76 -8.89 16.67
CA HIS A 257 8.00 -9.00 18.13
C HIS A 257 8.59 -7.72 18.73
N TYR A 258 8.79 -6.66 17.93
CA TYR A 258 9.40 -5.43 18.45
C TYR A 258 8.63 -4.83 19.63
N LEU A 259 7.29 -4.76 19.54
CA LEU A 259 6.46 -4.24 20.62
C LEU A 259 6.49 -5.14 21.85
N THR A 260 6.26 -6.45 21.66
CA THR A 260 6.19 -7.40 22.75
C THR A 260 7.52 -7.57 23.47
N ASP A 261 8.63 -7.49 22.75
CA ASP A 261 9.98 -7.68 23.30
C ASP A 261 10.59 -6.40 23.88
N CYS A 262 10.24 -5.23 23.35
CA CYS A 262 10.92 -3.98 23.69
C CYS A 262 10.04 -3.00 24.47
N ALA A 263 8.71 -2.99 24.22
CA ALA A 263 7.77 -2.06 24.87
C ALA A 263 6.37 -2.69 25.01
N PRO A 264 6.22 -3.79 25.77
CA PRO A 264 4.94 -4.51 25.90
C PRO A 264 3.82 -3.65 26.51
N ASP A 265 4.18 -2.69 27.34
CA ASP A 265 3.30 -1.74 28.01
C ASP A 265 3.12 -0.41 27.26
N ALA A 266 3.63 -0.30 26.03
CA ALA A 266 3.42 0.90 25.22
C ALA A 266 1.91 1.12 24.95
N ARG A 267 1.46 2.35 25.19
CA ARG A 267 0.08 2.76 24.95
C ARG A 267 -0.16 2.83 23.43
N MET A 268 -1.21 2.17 22.95
CA MET A 268 -1.69 2.25 21.56
C MET A 268 -2.93 3.12 21.50
N VAL A 269 -2.91 4.13 20.64
CA VAL A 269 -4.06 5.01 20.35
C VAL A 269 -4.45 4.78 18.91
N ILE A 270 -5.60 4.12 18.71
CA ILE A 270 -6.14 3.89 17.36
C ILE A 270 -6.86 5.14 16.90
N GLY A 271 -6.46 5.64 15.73
CA GLY A 271 -7.05 6.80 15.08
C GLY A 271 -6.02 7.73 14.44
N ASP A 272 -6.53 8.78 13.81
CA ASP A 272 -5.69 9.83 13.23
C ASP A 272 -4.80 10.47 14.31
N GLY A 273 -3.49 10.52 14.06
CA GLY A 273 -2.50 10.99 15.04
C GLY A 273 -2.69 12.45 15.41
N ARG A 274 -2.93 13.32 14.42
CA ARG A 274 -3.16 14.75 14.66
C ARG A 274 -4.43 14.98 15.48
N LEU A 275 -5.56 14.37 15.09
CA LEU A 275 -6.83 14.53 15.80
C LEU A 275 -6.77 13.95 17.22
N SER A 276 -6.03 12.85 17.40
CA SER A 276 -5.83 12.25 18.72
C SER A 276 -5.01 13.14 19.64
N LEU A 277 -3.90 13.69 19.14
CA LEU A 277 -3.05 14.64 19.86
C LEU A 277 -3.80 15.94 20.19
N GLU A 278 -4.60 16.46 19.26
CA GLU A 278 -5.44 17.64 19.49
C GLU A 278 -6.46 17.40 20.60
N ARG A 279 -7.13 16.24 20.60
CA ARG A 279 -8.08 15.86 21.66
C ARG A 279 -7.38 15.79 23.02
N GLU A 280 -6.23 15.16 23.10
CA GLU A 280 -5.45 15.05 24.33
C GLU A 280 -4.97 16.41 24.82
N ALA A 281 -4.58 17.33 23.92
CA ALA A 281 -4.21 18.70 24.29
C ALA A 281 -5.36 19.47 24.95
N ARG A 282 -6.59 19.30 24.44
CA ARG A 282 -7.80 19.93 25.01
C ARG A 282 -8.14 19.40 26.39
N LEU A 283 -7.94 18.11 26.62
CA LEU A 283 -8.27 17.49 27.91
C LEU A 283 -7.23 17.79 29.00
N LYS A 284 -6.05 18.31 28.66
CA LYS A 284 -4.93 18.61 29.58
C LYS A 284 -4.50 17.42 30.48
N GLU A 285 -4.92 16.22 30.12
CA GLU A 285 -4.78 15.04 30.98
C GLU A 285 -3.47 14.27 30.79
N ALA A 286 -2.81 14.45 29.66
CA ALA A 286 -1.62 13.69 29.35
C ALA A 286 -0.34 14.55 29.48
N PRO A 287 0.72 14.03 30.08
CA PRO A 287 2.00 14.72 30.14
C PRO A 287 2.56 14.94 28.74
N GLY A 288 3.31 16.02 28.57
CA GLY A 288 3.97 16.33 27.31
C GLY A 288 5.01 15.28 26.89
N PHE A 289 5.33 15.23 25.60
CA PHE A 289 6.36 14.37 25.06
C PHE A 289 7.72 15.04 25.10
N ASP A 290 8.74 14.34 25.56
CA ASP A 290 10.14 14.78 25.43
C ASP A 290 10.62 14.58 23.99
N LEU A 291 10.07 13.57 23.29
CA LEU A 291 10.31 13.33 21.87
C LEU A 291 8.99 12.87 21.21
N LEU A 292 8.59 13.56 20.15
CA LEU A 292 7.50 13.18 19.27
C LEU A 292 8.03 12.82 17.89
N ILE A 293 7.90 11.56 17.50
CA ILE A 293 8.35 11.03 16.22
C ILE A 293 7.15 11.03 15.27
N LEU A 294 7.31 11.64 14.10
CA LEU A 294 6.29 11.72 13.07
C LEU A 294 6.73 10.89 11.86
N ASP A 295 6.22 9.67 11.79
CA ASP A 295 6.54 8.67 10.76
C ASP A 295 5.25 7.98 10.26
N ALA A 296 4.25 8.80 9.91
CA ALA A 296 3.00 8.34 9.35
C ALA A 296 2.99 8.53 7.83
N PHE A 297 3.02 7.42 7.11
CA PHE A 297 3.00 7.39 5.66
C PHE A 297 1.89 6.48 5.14
N SER A 298 1.21 6.94 4.09
CA SER A 298 0.31 6.12 3.29
C SER A 298 1.04 5.77 1.99
N SER A 299 1.50 4.52 1.87
CA SER A 299 2.44 4.13 0.83
C SER A 299 3.71 4.98 0.87
N ASP A 300 4.07 5.69 -0.19
CA ASP A 300 5.28 6.55 -0.26
C ASP A 300 4.97 8.05 -0.02
N ALA A 301 3.78 8.39 0.48
CA ALA A 301 3.36 9.79 0.69
C ALA A 301 3.01 10.09 2.14
N ILE A 302 3.48 11.22 2.66
CA ILE A 302 3.01 11.76 3.93
C ILE A 302 1.61 12.37 3.74
N PRO A 303 0.63 12.05 4.60
CA PRO A 303 -0.67 12.72 4.55
C PRO A 303 -0.53 14.23 4.80
N LEU A 304 -0.98 15.04 3.84
CA LEU A 304 -0.75 16.50 3.86
C LEU A 304 -1.24 17.17 5.14
N HIS A 305 -2.34 16.71 5.73
CA HIS A 305 -2.89 17.30 6.96
C HIS A 305 -1.99 17.13 8.19
N LEU A 306 -0.95 16.27 8.12
CA LEU A 306 0.04 16.09 9.18
C LEU A 306 1.21 17.08 9.08
N VAL A 307 1.34 17.80 7.97
CA VAL A 307 2.43 18.76 7.72
C VAL A 307 1.87 20.15 7.35
N THR A 308 0.93 20.63 8.16
CA THR A 308 0.35 21.99 8.06
C THR A 308 0.73 22.81 9.30
N ARG A 309 0.57 24.13 9.24
CA ARG A 309 0.80 25.04 10.40
C ARG A 309 -0.04 24.62 11.61
N GLU A 310 -1.30 24.28 11.37
CA GLU A 310 -2.21 23.83 12.42
C GLU A 310 -1.77 22.52 13.06
N ALA A 311 -1.22 21.59 12.26
CA ALA A 311 -0.68 20.35 12.78
C ALA A 311 0.56 20.60 13.66
N ILE A 312 1.50 21.44 13.19
CA ILE A 312 2.67 21.84 13.97
C ILE A 312 2.26 22.48 15.30
N ALA A 313 1.28 23.39 15.30
CA ALA A 313 0.76 23.99 16.53
C ALA A 313 0.20 22.96 17.50
N VAL A 314 -0.52 21.94 17.01
CA VAL A 314 -0.99 20.81 17.83
C VAL A 314 0.20 20.05 18.42
N TYR A 315 1.18 19.71 17.61
CA TYR A 315 2.35 18.93 18.06
C TYR A 315 3.15 19.69 19.11
N LEU A 316 3.42 20.99 18.89
CA LEU A 316 4.09 21.84 19.86
C LEU A 316 3.35 21.92 21.18
N SER A 317 2.02 22.02 21.16
CA SER A 317 1.18 22.03 22.37
C SER A 317 1.27 20.72 23.18
N ARG A 318 1.76 19.65 22.55
CA ARG A 318 1.92 18.32 23.16
C ARG A 318 3.35 18.02 23.59
N LEU A 319 4.31 18.89 23.33
CA LEU A 319 5.68 18.72 23.81
C LEU A 319 5.80 19.13 25.29
N ALA A 320 6.68 18.45 26.00
CA ALA A 320 7.20 18.90 27.28
C ALA A 320 8.12 20.12 27.07
N PRO A 321 8.37 20.94 28.10
CA PRO A 321 9.39 21.99 28.00
C PRO A 321 10.74 21.45 27.53
N GLY A 322 11.25 21.97 26.40
CA GLY A 322 12.46 21.47 25.76
C GLY A 322 12.31 20.16 24.99
N GLY A 323 11.07 19.70 24.79
CA GLY A 323 10.76 18.52 23.97
C GLY A 323 11.08 18.75 22.48
N LEU A 324 11.27 17.68 21.74
CA LEU A 324 11.70 17.68 20.35
C LEU A 324 10.69 16.98 19.45
N MET A 325 10.59 17.46 18.19
CA MET A 325 9.90 16.75 17.11
C MET A 325 10.91 16.16 16.13
N LEU A 326 10.65 14.94 15.68
CA LEU A 326 11.47 14.25 14.69
C LEU A 326 10.56 13.81 13.53
N PHE A 327 10.78 14.37 12.35
CA PHE A 327 10.03 14.02 11.16
C PHE A 327 10.79 13.01 10.29
N HIS A 328 10.13 11.93 9.91
CA HIS A 328 10.58 11.09 8.83
C HIS A 328 10.28 11.79 7.50
N ILE A 329 11.32 12.11 6.72
CA ILE A 329 11.21 12.90 5.49
C ILE A 329 11.52 12.12 4.22
N SER A 330 11.81 10.82 4.34
CA SER A 330 12.11 9.97 3.18
C SER A 330 10.87 9.86 2.29
N ASN A 331 10.97 10.34 1.05
CA ASN A 331 9.89 10.38 0.09
C ASN A 331 10.45 10.25 -1.33
N ARG A 332 9.75 9.56 -2.23
CA ARG A 332 10.19 9.37 -3.61
C ARG A 332 9.93 10.57 -4.51
N HIS A 333 8.94 11.39 -4.18
CA HIS A 333 8.36 12.35 -5.11
C HIS A 333 8.48 13.79 -4.64
N LEU A 334 8.61 14.03 -3.33
CA LEU A 334 8.60 15.35 -2.74
C LEU A 334 9.80 15.54 -1.82
N ASP A 335 10.47 16.69 -1.92
CA ASP A 335 11.43 17.14 -0.90
C ASP A 335 10.66 17.87 0.21
N LEU A 336 10.56 17.24 1.36
CA LEU A 336 9.82 17.78 2.50
C LEU A 336 10.65 18.79 3.34
N ARG A 337 11.95 18.89 3.09
CA ARG A 337 12.85 19.78 3.86
C ARG A 337 12.46 21.26 3.79
N PRO A 338 12.18 21.84 2.60
CA PRO A 338 11.75 23.23 2.53
C PRO A 338 10.44 23.48 3.29
N VAL A 339 9.44 22.60 3.10
CA VAL A 339 8.14 22.74 3.77
C VAL A 339 8.28 22.71 5.29
N LEU A 340 9.06 21.77 5.82
CA LEU A 340 9.29 21.67 7.27
C LEU A 340 10.14 22.81 7.79
N ALA A 341 11.10 23.32 7.01
CA ALA A 341 11.88 24.49 7.39
C ALA A 341 11.02 25.75 7.50
N ASP A 342 10.13 25.99 6.53
CA ASP A 342 9.19 27.11 6.57
C ASP A 342 8.24 27.00 7.75
N LEU A 343 7.68 25.79 7.98
CA LEU A 343 6.81 25.53 9.13
C LEU A 343 7.51 25.73 10.49
N ALA A 344 8.79 25.39 10.58
CA ALA A 344 9.59 25.60 11.78
C ALA A 344 9.93 27.08 12.01
N GLY A 345 10.09 27.86 10.92
CA GLY A 345 10.29 29.31 10.99
C GLY A 345 9.05 30.09 11.41
N ASP A 346 7.85 29.55 11.12
CA ASP A 346 6.55 30.15 11.45
C ASP A 346 6.08 29.79 12.89
N ALA A 347 6.70 28.82 13.56
CA ALA A 347 6.32 28.26 14.85
C ALA A 347 7.08 28.90 16.02
#